data_fde4e12b2b008bc1689bec1fab91a156
#
_entry.id   fde4e12b2b008bc1689bec1fab91a156
#
_cell.length_a   1.000
_cell.length_b   1.000
_cell.length_c   1.000
_cell.angle_alpha   90.00
_cell.angle_beta   90.00
_cell.angle_gamma   90.00
#
_symmetry.space_group_name_H-M   'P 1'
#
loop_
_entity.id
_entity.type
_entity.pdbx_description
1 polymer ?
#
loop_
_entity_poly.entity_id
_entity_poly.type
_entity_poly.pdbx_seq_one_letter_code
_entity_poly.pdbx_strand_id
1 'polypeptide(L)'
;MAQTAMIIGASRGIGLGLVRELAARGWRVIASERSHSAGLHDVARERPGQVEIVTADVTDRVQIDALRAAGTPKSLDVLLVNAGIWDAQPVDEASDADLLRIMRVNAAGPIGTARILLPLVRDGGILAFTTSRMGSIADSSGGSELYRMSKAAQNMLARGVFVQTAKPRGIPVLSLHPGWVRTEMGGDNAPVGVAESAHGLADVLSKAHPLDHHFLDYTGAELPW
;
A
#
# COMPACT_ATOMS: atom_id res chain seq x y z
N MET A 1 10.35 -21.11 7.52
CA MET A 1 9.52 -20.97 6.29
C MET A 1 9.80 -19.61 5.68
N ALA A 2 9.75 -19.45 4.36
CA ALA A 2 9.90 -18.15 3.73
C ALA A 2 8.73 -17.24 4.14
N GLN A 3 9.01 -15.94 4.36
CA GLN A 3 7.97 -14.95 4.65
C GLN A 3 7.10 -14.72 3.40
N THR A 4 5.84 -14.38 3.61
CA THR A 4 4.88 -14.16 2.53
C THR A 4 4.27 -12.77 2.62
N ALA A 5 4.38 -11.99 1.55
CA ALA A 5 3.73 -10.69 1.41
C ALA A 5 2.67 -10.72 0.32
N MET A 6 1.54 -10.02 0.56
CA MET A 6 0.58 -9.67 -0.48
C MET A 6 0.64 -8.16 -0.73
N ILE A 7 0.84 -7.77 -1.99
CA ILE A 7 0.93 -6.37 -2.42
C ILE A 7 -0.22 -6.07 -3.37
N ILE A 8 -1.17 -5.25 -2.94
CA ILE A 8 -2.28 -4.80 -3.77
C ILE A 8 -1.87 -3.50 -4.49
N GLY A 9 -1.81 -3.55 -5.83
CA GLY A 9 -1.31 -2.46 -6.67
C GLY A 9 0.18 -2.58 -6.98
N ALA A 10 0.59 -3.71 -7.58
CA ALA A 10 1.97 -4.07 -7.85
C ALA A 10 2.39 -3.91 -9.32
N SER A 11 1.51 -3.43 -10.20
CA SER A 11 1.73 -3.41 -11.65
C SER A 11 2.86 -2.47 -12.12
N ARG A 12 3.19 -1.43 -11.36
CA ARG A 12 4.21 -0.41 -11.72
C ARG A 12 4.77 0.32 -10.50
N GLY A 13 5.73 1.19 -10.76
CA GLY A 13 6.28 2.11 -9.77
C GLY A 13 6.76 1.43 -8.49
N ILE A 14 6.37 1.96 -7.35
CA ILE A 14 6.78 1.49 -6.02
C ILE A 14 6.34 0.06 -5.76
N GLY A 15 5.09 -0.28 -6.12
CA GLY A 15 4.57 -1.64 -5.93
C GLY A 15 5.38 -2.69 -6.68
N LEU A 16 5.71 -2.44 -7.96
CA LEU A 16 6.57 -3.33 -8.74
C LEU A 16 8.00 -3.39 -8.18
N GLY A 17 8.53 -2.24 -7.73
CA GLY A 17 9.83 -2.18 -7.06
C GLY A 17 9.88 -3.06 -5.82
N LEU A 18 8.84 -3.01 -4.99
CA LEU A 18 8.70 -3.85 -3.79
C LEU A 18 8.58 -5.34 -4.11
N VAL A 19 7.85 -5.71 -5.17
CA VAL A 19 7.81 -7.13 -5.61
C VAL A 19 9.20 -7.63 -5.93
N ARG A 20 9.99 -6.86 -6.71
CA ARG A 20 11.37 -7.21 -7.07
C ARG A 20 12.26 -7.35 -5.83
N GLU A 21 12.17 -6.38 -4.94
CA GLU A 21 13.01 -6.33 -3.73
C GLU A 21 12.69 -7.47 -2.77
N LEU A 22 11.41 -7.69 -2.45
CA LEU A 22 11.02 -8.78 -1.54
C LEU A 22 11.30 -10.17 -2.13
N ALA A 23 11.05 -10.37 -3.42
CA ALA A 23 11.41 -11.63 -4.09
C ALA A 23 12.94 -11.87 -4.09
N ALA A 24 13.76 -10.82 -4.30
CA ALA A 24 15.21 -10.91 -4.19
C ALA A 24 15.68 -11.29 -2.77
N ARG A 25 14.93 -10.90 -1.73
CA ARG A 25 15.17 -11.30 -0.33
C ARG A 25 14.64 -12.70 0.01
N GLY A 26 14.10 -13.43 -0.95
CA GLY A 26 13.60 -14.80 -0.74
C GLY A 26 12.17 -14.89 -0.22
N TRP A 27 11.41 -13.79 -0.23
CA TRP A 27 10.00 -13.80 0.15
C TRP A 27 9.13 -14.43 -0.96
N ARG A 28 8.04 -15.08 -0.58
CA ARG A 28 6.93 -15.33 -1.49
C ARG A 28 6.08 -14.06 -1.58
N VAL A 29 5.79 -13.60 -2.80
CA VAL A 29 5.02 -12.39 -3.03
C VAL A 29 3.78 -12.68 -3.86
N ILE A 30 2.60 -12.38 -3.32
CA ILE A 30 1.34 -12.36 -4.06
C ILE A 30 1.12 -10.91 -4.50
N ALA A 31 1.22 -10.67 -5.79
CA ALA A 31 1.26 -9.33 -6.38
C ALA A 31 0.03 -9.08 -7.25
N SER A 32 -0.74 -8.03 -6.94
CA SER A 32 -1.93 -7.74 -7.74
C SER A 32 -1.67 -6.75 -8.87
N GLU A 33 -2.31 -7.01 -9.98
CA GLU A 33 -2.48 -6.08 -11.10
C GLU A 33 -3.96 -5.88 -11.42
N ARG A 34 -4.33 -4.69 -11.90
CA ARG A 34 -5.69 -4.43 -12.41
C ARG A 34 -5.82 -4.79 -13.88
N SER A 35 -4.77 -4.56 -14.62
CA SER A 35 -4.60 -4.90 -16.03
C SER A 35 -3.19 -5.41 -16.24
N HIS A 36 -2.98 -6.19 -17.31
CA HIS A 36 -1.69 -6.82 -17.61
C HIS A 36 -0.51 -5.85 -17.52
N SER A 37 0.48 -6.20 -16.73
CA SER A 37 1.74 -5.47 -16.54
C SER A 37 2.92 -6.33 -17.00
N ALA A 38 3.49 -5.99 -18.15
CA ALA A 38 4.65 -6.71 -18.68
C ALA A 38 5.79 -6.80 -17.63
N GLY A 39 6.10 -5.69 -16.94
CA GLY A 39 7.15 -5.69 -15.92
C GLY A 39 6.89 -6.60 -14.72
N LEU A 40 5.62 -6.78 -14.30
CA LEU A 40 5.27 -7.71 -13.23
C LEU A 40 5.39 -9.16 -13.70
N HIS A 41 4.93 -9.45 -14.91
CA HIS A 41 5.06 -10.78 -15.52
C HIS A 41 6.52 -11.16 -15.80
N ASP A 42 7.38 -10.19 -16.12
CA ASP A 42 8.83 -10.42 -16.23
C ASP A 42 9.42 -10.87 -14.90
N VAL A 43 9.11 -10.19 -13.80
CA VAL A 43 9.56 -10.57 -12.47
C VAL A 43 9.07 -11.98 -12.09
N ALA A 44 7.82 -12.30 -12.38
CA ALA A 44 7.27 -13.62 -12.07
C ALA A 44 7.98 -14.74 -12.87
N ARG A 45 8.38 -14.47 -14.14
CA ARG A 45 9.16 -15.40 -14.94
C ARG A 45 10.60 -15.57 -14.44
N GLU A 46 11.23 -14.49 -13.98
CA GLU A 46 12.58 -14.49 -13.40
C GLU A 46 12.63 -15.19 -12.03
N ARG A 47 11.51 -15.24 -11.31
CA ARG A 47 11.39 -15.77 -9.96
C ARG A 47 10.28 -16.83 -9.85
N PRO A 48 10.39 -17.95 -10.57
CA PRO A 48 9.36 -18.98 -10.61
C PRO A 48 9.09 -19.55 -9.20
N GLY A 49 7.81 -19.63 -8.84
CA GLY A 49 7.35 -20.08 -7.52
C GLY A 49 7.48 -19.08 -6.37
N GLN A 50 8.16 -17.94 -6.58
CA GLN A 50 8.23 -16.88 -5.57
C GLN A 50 7.19 -15.77 -5.79
N VAL A 51 6.86 -15.44 -7.04
CA VAL A 51 5.90 -14.37 -7.37
C VAL A 51 4.67 -14.98 -8.01
N GLU A 52 3.54 -14.77 -7.37
CA GLU A 52 2.21 -15.13 -7.85
C GLU A 52 1.44 -13.86 -8.24
N ILE A 53 0.89 -13.83 -9.45
CA ILE A 53 0.13 -12.67 -9.94
C ILE A 53 -1.37 -12.95 -9.79
N VAL A 54 -2.09 -11.97 -9.24
CA VAL A 54 -3.54 -12.00 -9.08
C VAL A 54 -4.16 -10.74 -9.65
N THR A 55 -5.41 -10.81 -10.09
CA THR A 55 -6.14 -9.62 -10.55
C THR A 55 -6.93 -9.01 -9.40
N ALA A 56 -6.73 -7.71 -9.14
CA ALA A 56 -7.50 -6.99 -8.14
C ALA A 56 -7.54 -5.48 -8.41
N ASP A 57 -8.74 -4.90 -8.36
CA ASP A 57 -8.99 -3.47 -8.27
C ASP A 57 -9.54 -3.15 -6.87
N VAL A 58 -8.91 -2.22 -6.14
CA VAL A 58 -9.35 -1.80 -4.79
C VAL A 58 -10.76 -1.21 -4.78
N THR A 59 -11.29 -0.84 -5.94
CA THR A 59 -12.65 -0.31 -6.09
C THR A 59 -13.68 -1.37 -6.49
N ASP A 60 -13.23 -2.60 -6.77
CA ASP A 60 -14.09 -3.73 -7.12
C ASP A 60 -14.15 -4.75 -5.97
N ARG A 61 -15.22 -4.64 -5.19
CA ARG A 61 -15.40 -5.50 -4.02
C ARG A 61 -15.50 -6.99 -4.40
N VAL A 62 -16.08 -7.30 -5.54
CA VAL A 62 -16.27 -8.71 -5.97
C VAL A 62 -14.91 -9.37 -6.20
N GLN A 63 -13.98 -8.66 -6.85
CA GLN A 63 -12.60 -9.15 -7.04
C GLN A 63 -11.88 -9.34 -5.72
N ILE A 64 -12.04 -8.43 -4.76
CA ILE A 64 -11.40 -8.53 -3.45
C ILE A 64 -12.00 -9.68 -2.62
N ASP A 65 -13.32 -9.87 -2.64
CA ASP A 65 -13.99 -11.01 -1.98
C ASP A 65 -13.54 -12.35 -2.59
N ALA A 66 -13.38 -12.43 -3.92
CA ALA A 66 -12.85 -13.62 -4.60
C ALA A 66 -11.39 -13.90 -4.18
N LEU A 67 -10.55 -12.88 -4.12
CA LEU A 67 -9.17 -13.00 -3.64
C LEU A 67 -9.11 -13.47 -2.18
N ARG A 68 -10.01 -12.98 -1.34
CA ARG A 68 -10.16 -13.45 0.05
C ARG A 68 -10.55 -14.92 0.12
N ALA A 69 -11.49 -15.36 -0.73
CA ALA A 69 -11.98 -16.75 -0.75
C ALA A 69 -10.91 -17.75 -1.23
N ALA A 70 -10.07 -17.33 -2.19
CA ALA A 70 -8.96 -18.16 -2.70
C ALA A 70 -7.76 -18.20 -1.75
N GLY A 71 -7.64 -17.23 -0.83
CA GLY A 71 -6.50 -17.11 0.06
C GLY A 71 -6.57 -18.04 1.27
N THR A 72 -5.39 -18.46 1.76
CA THR A 72 -5.28 -19.26 2.99
C THR A 72 -5.31 -18.34 4.22
N PRO A 73 -6.21 -18.56 5.20
CA PRO A 73 -6.23 -17.77 6.43
C PRO A 73 -4.89 -17.82 7.18
N LYS A 74 -4.48 -16.67 7.71
CA LYS A 74 -3.26 -16.50 8.53
C LYS A 74 -1.96 -16.96 7.84
N SER A 75 -1.91 -16.88 6.49
CA SER A 75 -0.74 -17.27 5.71
C SER A 75 0.19 -16.11 5.35
N LEU A 76 -0.27 -14.86 5.54
CA LEU A 76 0.51 -13.67 5.19
C LEU A 76 1.25 -13.12 6.41
N ASP A 77 2.53 -12.84 6.25
CA ASP A 77 3.31 -12.02 7.18
C ASP A 77 3.01 -10.55 7.01
N VAL A 78 2.82 -10.10 5.76
CA VAL A 78 2.54 -8.70 5.40
C VAL A 78 1.40 -8.62 4.38
N LEU A 79 0.45 -7.73 4.65
CA LEU A 79 -0.51 -7.23 3.66
C LEU A 79 -0.23 -5.74 3.43
N LEU A 80 0.22 -5.37 2.23
CA LEU A 80 0.41 -3.98 1.82
C LEU A 80 -0.64 -3.58 0.78
N VAL A 81 -1.43 -2.55 1.07
CA VAL A 81 -2.31 -1.92 0.09
C VAL A 81 -1.62 -0.67 -0.45
N ASN A 82 -1.05 -0.80 -1.66
CA ASN A 82 -0.23 0.23 -2.31
C ASN A 82 -1.00 1.03 -3.37
N ALA A 83 -2.12 0.53 -3.87
CA ALA A 83 -2.91 1.17 -4.93
C ALA A 83 -3.30 2.61 -4.57
N GLY A 84 -3.16 3.52 -5.54
CA GLY A 84 -3.53 4.92 -5.41
C GLY A 84 -3.36 5.68 -6.72
N ILE A 85 -3.98 6.86 -6.78
CA ILE A 85 -3.91 7.81 -7.89
C ILE A 85 -3.51 9.19 -7.38
N TRP A 86 -2.99 10.00 -8.27
CA TRP A 86 -2.68 11.41 -8.05
C TRP A 86 -3.76 12.30 -8.64
N ASP A 87 -4.10 13.35 -7.91
CA ASP A 87 -4.90 14.45 -8.39
C ASP A 87 -4.50 15.73 -7.63
N ALA A 88 -4.04 16.73 -8.36
CA ALA A 88 -3.49 17.96 -7.78
C ALA A 88 -4.51 19.11 -7.71
N GLN A 89 -5.75 18.89 -8.17
CA GLN A 89 -6.77 19.94 -8.24
C GLN A 89 -7.05 20.55 -6.86
N PRO A 90 -7.30 21.89 -6.80
CA PRO A 90 -7.93 22.54 -5.66
C PRO A 90 -9.37 21.99 -5.47
N VAL A 91 -9.86 22.03 -4.25
CA VAL A 91 -11.18 21.46 -3.93
C VAL A 91 -12.34 22.24 -4.55
N ASP A 92 -12.19 23.54 -4.71
CA ASP A 92 -13.18 24.44 -5.31
C ASP A 92 -13.25 24.37 -6.85
N GLU A 93 -12.24 23.77 -7.49
CA GLU A 93 -12.21 23.53 -8.93
C GLU A 93 -12.63 22.09 -9.31
N ALA A 94 -12.68 21.20 -8.32
CA ALA A 94 -12.94 19.78 -8.54
C ALA A 94 -14.43 19.50 -8.73
N SER A 95 -14.74 18.62 -9.70
CA SER A 95 -16.10 18.08 -9.82
C SER A 95 -16.42 17.05 -8.74
N ASP A 96 -17.70 16.82 -8.46
CA ASP A 96 -18.15 15.73 -7.58
C ASP A 96 -17.59 14.37 -8.03
N ALA A 97 -17.46 14.16 -9.35
CA ALA A 97 -16.89 12.93 -9.90
C ALA A 97 -15.40 12.77 -9.54
N ASP A 98 -14.61 13.86 -9.56
CA ASP A 98 -13.20 13.84 -9.16
C ASP A 98 -13.05 13.59 -7.66
N LEU A 99 -13.86 14.26 -6.83
CA LEU A 99 -13.94 14.03 -5.40
C LEU A 99 -14.26 12.56 -5.07
N LEU A 100 -15.30 12.02 -5.70
CA LEU A 100 -15.69 10.62 -5.50
C LEU A 100 -14.61 9.65 -5.97
N ARG A 101 -13.99 9.91 -7.13
CA ARG A 101 -12.94 9.08 -7.71
C ARG A 101 -11.71 9.01 -6.80
N ILE A 102 -11.19 10.16 -6.36
CA ILE A 102 -9.98 10.20 -5.53
C ILE A 102 -10.22 9.55 -4.17
N MET A 103 -11.36 9.82 -3.54
CA MET A 103 -11.72 9.24 -2.24
C MET A 103 -11.97 7.73 -2.35
N ARG A 104 -12.62 7.27 -3.41
CA ARG A 104 -12.88 5.85 -3.64
C ARG A 104 -11.57 5.07 -3.85
N VAL A 105 -10.64 5.61 -4.65
CA VAL A 105 -9.39 4.90 -4.98
C VAL A 105 -8.35 5.01 -3.87
N ASN A 106 -8.19 6.19 -3.24
CA ASN A 106 -7.10 6.43 -2.29
C ASN A 106 -7.47 6.16 -0.83
N ALA A 107 -8.75 6.20 -0.47
CA ALA A 107 -9.20 6.05 0.91
C ALA A 107 -10.12 4.83 1.09
N ALA A 108 -11.37 4.90 0.61
CA ALA A 108 -12.37 3.88 0.89
C ALA A 108 -11.99 2.50 0.32
N GLY A 109 -11.48 2.45 -0.90
CA GLY A 109 -11.06 1.22 -1.56
C GLY A 109 -9.94 0.48 -0.82
N PRO A 110 -8.80 1.12 -0.52
CA PRO A 110 -7.72 0.53 0.27
C PRO A 110 -8.17 0.02 1.64
N ILE A 111 -8.98 0.78 2.34
CA ILE A 111 -9.49 0.39 3.66
C ILE A 111 -10.48 -0.77 3.56
N GLY A 112 -11.39 -0.75 2.58
CA GLY A 112 -12.30 -1.88 2.30
C GLY A 112 -11.53 -3.15 1.95
N THR A 113 -10.54 -3.04 1.07
CA THR A 113 -9.63 -4.14 0.71
C THR A 113 -8.91 -4.71 1.93
N ALA A 114 -8.33 -3.85 2.76
CA ALA A 114 -7.64 -4.28 3.98
C ALA A 114 -8.58 -5.04 4.93
N ARG A 115 -9.78 -4.54 5.18
CA ARG A 115 -10.76 -5.21 6.06
C ARG A 115 -11.16 -6.60 5.54
N ILE A 116 -11.35 -6.74 4.24
CA ILE A 116 -11.71 -8.02 3.60
C ILE A 116 -10.54 -9.01 3.67
N LEU A 117 -9.31 -8.56 3.40
CA LEU A 117 -8.13 -9.42 3.31
C LEU A 117 -7.40 -9.62 4.66
N LEU A 118 -7.69 -8.82 5.68
CA LEU A 118 -7.05 -8.94 7.01
C LEU A 118 -7.10 -10.36 7.62
N PRO A 119 -8.16 -11.17 7.44
CA PRO A 119 -8.17 -12.55 7.91
C PRO A 119 -7.07 -13.44 7.29
N LEU A 120 -6.47 -13.04 6.17
CA LEU A 120 -5.33 -13.75 5.57
C LEU A 120 -4.01 -13.45 6.29
N VAL A 121 -3.90 -12.31 6.98
CA VAL A 121 -2.72 -11.92 7.77
C VAL A 121 -2.68 -12.77 9.03
N ARG A 122 -1.50 -13.34 9.35
CA ARG A 122 -1.31 -14.07 10.60
C ARG A 122 -1.38 -13.14 11.81
N ASP A 123 -1.64 -13.70 12.98
CA ASP A 123 -1.56 -12.94 14.22
C ASP A 123 -0.10 -12.48 14.44
N GLY A 124 0.09 -11.22 14.81
CA GLY A 124 1.42 -10.59 14.87
C GLY A 124 2.08 -10.31 13.51
N GLY A 125 1.36 -10.48 12.39
CA GLY A 125 1.81 -9.99 11.08
C GLY A 125 1.67 -8.48 10.95
N ILE A 126 1.83 -7.93 9.75
CA ILE A 126 1.79 -6.48 9.49
C ILE A 126 0.68 -6.17 8.48
N LEU A 127 -0.13 -5.14 8.77
CA LEU A 127 -0.98 -4.47 7.79
C LEU A 127 -0.35 -3.11 7.44
N ALA A 128 -0.13 -2.85 6.17
CA ALA A 128 0.46 -1.60 5.70
C ALA A 128 -0.35 -0.95 4.58
N PHE A 129 -0.28 0.38 4.53
CA PHE A 129 -0.87 1.21 3.47
C PHE A 129 0.20 2.15 2.90
N THR A 130 0.30 2.23 1.59
CA THR A 130 1.09 3.31 0.97
C THR A 130 0.26 4.60 1.02
N THR A 131 0.70 5.50 1.89
CA THR A 131 0.15 6.83 2.04
C THR A 131 1.12 7.89 1.50
N SER A 132 1.09 9.09 2.05
CA SER A 132 1.99 10.19 1.70
C SER A 132 2.19 11.11 2.91
N ARG A 133 3.37 11.72 3.03
CA ARG A 133 3.59 12.88 3.92
C ARG A 133 2.55 13.98 3.68
N MET A 134 2.06 14.10 2.45
CA MET A 134 0.98 15.03 2.11
C MET A 134 -0.36 14.73 2.81
N GLY A 135 -0.52 13.55 3.42
CA GLY A 135 -1.65 13.22 4.30
C GLY A 135 -1.48 13.64 5.76
N SER A 136 -0.33 14.25 6.11
CA SER A 136 -0.12 14.86 7.42
C SER A 136 -0.83 16.21 7.51
N ILE A 137 -1.56 16.44 8.59
CA ILE A 137 -2.15 17.75 8.91
C ILE A 137 -1.07 18.66 9.48
N ALA A 138 -0.20 18.12 10.35
CA ALA A 138 0.86 18.88 11.00
C ALA A 138 1.96 19.36 10.03
N ASP A 139 2.18 18.64 8.93
CA ASP A 139 3.19 18.93 7.90
C ASP A 139 2.54 19.43 6.58
N SER A 140 1.42 20.15 6.67
CA SER A 140 0.74 20.64 5.48
C SER A 140 1.24 22.02 5.08
N SER A 141 1.74 22.12 3.84
CA SER A 141 2.10 23.38 3.18
C SER A 141 1.03 23.90 2.21
N GLY A 142 -0.15 23.24 2.19
CA GLY A 142 -1.21 23.53 1.21
C GLY A 142 -0.95 22.97 -0.19
N GLY A 143 -1.84 23.29 -1.14
CA GLY A 143 -1.82 22.80 -2.53
C GLY A 143 -2.14 21.31 -2.66
N SER A 144 -2.45 20.85 -3.89
CA SER A 144 -2.81 19.45 -4.18
C SER A 144 -3.89 18.90 -3.23
N GLU A 145 -4.94 19.67 -3.05
CA GLU A 145 -5.90 19.47 -1.94
C GLU A 145 -6.65 18.14 -2.03
N LEU A 146 -7.07 17.74 -3.24
CA LEU A 146 -7.74 16.46 -3.43
C LEU A 146 -6.87 15.29 -2.98
N TYR A 147 -5.59 15.31 -3.35
CA TYR A 147 -4.68 14.26 -2.98
C TYR A 147 -4.41 14.27 -1.46
N ARG A 148 -4.09 15.44 -0.89
CA ARG A 148 -3.88 15.59 0.56
C ARG A 148 -5.08 15.10 1.36
N MET A 149 -6.27 15.56 1.01
CA MET A 149 -7.53 15.15 1.64
C MET A 149 -7.69 13.62 1.60
N SER A 150 -7.46 13.01 0.43
CA SER A 150 -7.62 11.56 0.27
C SER A 150 -6.61 10.75 1.11
N LYS A 151 -5.37 11.24 1.25
CA LYS A 151 -4.34 10.58 2.07
C LYS A 151 -4.54 10.80 3.56
N ALA A 152 -5.01 11.98 3.98
CA ALA A 152 -5.43 12.23 5.35
C ALA A 152 -6.62 11.33 5.74
N ALA A 153 -7.62 11.22 4.85
CA ALA A 153 -8.75 10.31 5.05
C ALA A 153 -8.30 8.84 5.14
N GLN A 154 -7.36 8.40 4.29
CA GLN A 154 -6.80 7.05 4.37
C GLN A 154 -6.13 6.81 5.73
N ASN A 155 -5.31 7.75 6.23
CA ASN A 155 -4.65 7.66 7.53
C ASN A 155 -5.67 7.55 8.68
N MET A 156 -6.71 8.39 8.68
CA MET A 156 -7.77 8.34 9.68
C MET A 156 -8.50 6.99 9.68
N LEU A 157 -8.88 6.51 8.50
CA LEU A 157 -9.58 5.23 8.36
C LEU A 157 -8.68 4.03 8.74
N ALA A 158 -7.38 4.09 8.45
CA ALA A 158 -6.40 3.08 8.86
C ALA A 158 -6.28 2.99 10.39
N ARG A 159 -6.33 4.14 11.10
CA ARG A 159 -6.43 4.16 12.57
C ARG A 159 -7.68 3.42 13.06
N GLY A 160 -8.82 3.60 12.40
CA GLY A 160 -10.05 2.86 12.70
C GLY A 160 -9.89 1.35 12.51
N VAL A 161 -9.23 0.90 11.43
CA VAL A 161 -8.90 -0.53 11.21
C VAL A 161 -8.01 -1.06 12.32
N PHE A 162 -6.98 -0.31 12.71
CA PHE A 162 -6.12 -0.69 13.82
C PHE A 162 -6.91 -0.93 15.10
N VAL A 163 -7.65 0.06 15.55
CA VAL A 163 -8.36 0.00 16.84
C VAL A 163 -9.41 -1.11 16.86
N GLN A 164 -10.18 -1.25 15.77
CA GLN A 164 -11.35 -2.13 15.74
C GLN A 164 -11.02 -3.60 15.41
N THR A 165 -9.98 -3.84 14.60
CA THR A 165 -9.77 -5.17 14.01
C THR A 165 -8.34 -5.70 14.09
N ALA A 166 -7.32 -4.87 13.91
CA ALA A 166 -5.94 -5.33 13.88
C ALA A 166 -5.34 -5.49 15.29
N LYS A 167 -5.56 -4.52 16.18
CA LYS A 167 -5.04 -4.53 17.55
C LYS A 167 -5.41 -5.79 18.35
N PRO A 168 -6.67 -6.29 18.34
CA PRO A 168 -7.02 -7.52 19.06
C PRO A 168 -6.27 -8.77 18.57
N ARG A 169 -5.67 -8.71 17.36
CA ARG A 169 -4.89 -9.79 16.74
C ARG A 169 -3.38 -9.56 16.85
N GLY A 170 -2.94 -8.54 17.59
CA GLY A 170 -1.52 -8.20 17.72
C GLY A 170 -0.89 -7.71 16.41
N ILE A 171 -1.68 -7.17 15.45
CA ILE A 171 -1.23 -6.72 14.14
C ILE A 171 -0.98 -5.21 14.19
N PRO A 172 0.27 -4.72 14.12
CA PRO A 172 0.55 -3.30 13.90
C PRO A 172 0.06 -2.86 12.54
N VAL A 173 -0.33 -1.58 12.44
CA VAL A 173 -0.74 -0.95 11.18
C VAL A 173 0.27 0.13 10.81
N LEU A 174 0.75 0.12 9.56
CA LEU A 174 1.73 1.07 9.07
C LEU A 174 1.12 1.92 7.96
N SER A 175 1.09 3.24 8.14
CA SER A 175 0.90 4.23 7.08
C SER A 175 2.28 4.62 6.56
N LEU A 176 2.63 4.24 5.32
CA LEU A 176 3.99 4.36 4.78
C LEU A 176 4.07 5.46 3.72
N HIS A 177 4.94 6.44 3.94
CA HIS A 177 5.33 7.41 2.92
C HIS A 177 6.55 6.89 2.15
N PRO A 178 6.43 6.65 0.84
CA PRO A 178 7.51 6.07 0.04
C PRO A 178 8.63 7.06 -0.32
N GLY A 179 8.53 8.32 0.08
CA GLY A 179 9.31 9.43 -0.45
C GLY A 179 8.63 10.06 -1.68
N TRP A 180 9.24 11.13 -2.21
CA TRP A 180 8.89 11.62 -3.55
C TRP A 180 9.72 10.85 -4.58
N VAL A 181 9.08 9.89 -5.25
CA VAL A 181 9.74 8.83 -6.01
C VAL A 181 9.58 9.04 -7.51
N ARG A 182 10.66 8.86 -8.29
CA ARG A 182 10.67 8.90 -9.75
C ARG A 182 9.82 7.76 -10.33
N THR A 183 8.55 8.05 -10.52
CA THR A 183 7.53 7.19 -11.11
C THR A 183 6.70 8.04 -12.06
N GLU A 184 5.80 7.42 -12.84
CA GLU A 184 4.82 8.16 -13.64
C GLU A 184 4.02 9.17 -12.81
N MET A 185 3.72 8.85 -11.54
CA MET A 185 3.02 9.75 -10.61
C MET A 185 3.93 10.86 -10.07
N GLY A 186 5.18 10.56 -9.74
CA GLY A 186 6.09 11.50 -9.06
C GLY A 186 6.86 12.40 -10.02
N GLY A 187 6.93 12.03 -11.29
CA GLY A 187 7.68 12.77 -12.32
C GLY A 187 9.19 12.56 -12.23
N ASP A 188 9.91 13.06 -13.25
CA ASP A 188 11.35 12.84 -13.41
C ASP A 188 12.21 13.64 -12.41
N ASN A 189 11.67 14.74 -11.88
CA ASN A 189 12.35 15.61 -10.93
C ASN A 189 12.34 15.06 -9.48
N ALA A 190 11.67 13.95 -9.24
CA ALA A 190 11.62 13.36 -7.90
C ALA A 190 13.02 12.90 -7.45
N PRO A 191 13.44 13.19 -6.22
CA PRO A 191 14.80 12.91 -5.75
C PRO A 191 15.05 11.41 -5.52
N VAL A 192 14.02 10.65 -5.11
CA VAL A 192 14.16 9.25 -4.69
C VAL A 192 13.95 8.31 -5.88
N GLY A 193 14.85 7.34 -6.06
CA GLY A 193 14.68 6.28 -7.04
C GLY A 193 13.69 5.21 -6.57
N VAL A 194 13.02 4.50 -7.53
CA VAL A 194 12.12 3.39 -7.19
C VAL A 194 12.84 2.31 -6.39
N ALA A 195 14.06 1.93 -6.79
CA ALA A 195 14.83 0.90 -6.10
C ALA A 195 15.17 1.31 -4.66
N GLU A 196 15.59 2.56 -4.44
CA GLU A 196 15.89 3.11 -3.12
C GLU A 196 14.67 3.09 -2.21
N SER A 197 13.55 3.62 -2.69
CA SER A 197 12.28 3.62 -1.94
C SER A 197 11.82 2.19 -1.62
N ALA A 198 11.86 1.30 -2.59
CA ALA A 198 11.46 -0.10 -2.41
C ALA A 198 12.36 -0.85 -1.41
N HIS A 199 13.67 -0.61 -1.46
CA HIS A 199 14.62 -1.18 -0.50
C HIS A 199 14.30 -0.74 0.93
N GLY A 200 14.15 0.56 1.16
CA GLY A 200 13.83 1.10 2.48
C GLY A 200 12.46 0.62 2.99
N LEU A 201 11.42 0.63 2.14
CA LEU A 201 10.12 0.09 2.51
C LEU A 201 10.17 -1.40 2.84
N ALA A 202 10.96 -2.19 2.11
CA ALA A 202 11.15 -3.62 2.41
C ALA A 202 11.86 -3.80 3.76
N ASP A 203 12.82 -2.94 4.12
CA ASP A 203 13.43 -2.92 5.45
C ASP A 203 12.42 -2.64 6.55
N VAL A 204 11.56 -1.63 6.35
CA VAL A 204 10.48 -1.32 7.29
C VAL A 204 9.52 -2.49 7.45
N LEU A 205 9.06 -3.10 6.33
CA LEU A 205 8.13 -4.23 6.35
C LEU A 205 8.73 -5.52 6.92
N SER A 206 10.07 -5.66 6.95
CA SER A 206 10.76 -6.83 7.49
C SER A 206 11.05 -6.76 8.99
N LYS A 207 10.84 -5.62 9.63
CA LYS A 207 11.12 -5.38 11.05
C LYS A 207 9.87 -5.65 11.90
N ALA A 208 10.10 -5.98 13.18
CA ALA A 208 9.04 -5.96 14.17
C ALA A 208 8.71 -4.51 14.55
N HIS A 209 7.43 -4.23 14.74
CA HIS A 209 6.94 -2.92 15.17
C HIS A 209 6.16 -3.05 16.49
N PRO A 210 6.22 -2.03 17.37
CA PRO A 210 5.32 -1.94 18.51
C PRO A 210 3.86 -2.03 18.04
N LEU A 211 2.98 -2.56 18.89
CA LEU A 211 1.57 -2.71 18.56
C LEU A 211 0.86 -1.37 18.62
N ASP A 212 0.94 -0.63 17.53
CA ASP A 212 0.23 0.64 17.31
C ASP A 212 -0.02 0.87 15.81
N HIS A 213 -0.59 2.02 15.49
CA HIS A 213 -0.68 2.58 14.14
C HIS A 213 0.42 3.63 13.97
N HIS A 214 1.42 3.31 13.16
CA HIS A 214 2.58 4.14 12.90
C HIS A 214 2.45 4.87 11.56
N PHE A 215 2.93 6.11 11.51
CA PHE A 215 3.13 6.84 10.26
C PHE A 215 4.62 7.00 10.02
N LEU A 216 5.16 6.27 9.04
CA LEU A 216 6.59 6.17 8.80
C LEU A 216 6.93 6.56 7.36
N ASP A 217 8.13 7.08 7.14
CA ASP A 217 8.68 7.15 5.80
C ASP A 217 9.43 5.86 5.41
N TYR A 218 9.93 5.81 4.16
CA TYR A 218 10.64 4.66 3.63
C TYR A 218 11.98 4.37 4.35
N THR A 219 12.51 5.29 5.13
CA THR A 219 13.70 5.06 5.97
C THR A 219 13.34 4.48 7.34
N GLY A 220 12.05 4.46 7.67
CA GLY A 220 11.53 4.06 8.98
C GLY A 220 11.46 5.20 9.99
N ALA A 221 11.69 6.44 9.58
CA ALA A 221 11.51 7.61 10.44
C ALA A 221 10.02 7.92 10.64
N GLU A 222 9.64 8.27 11.87
CA GLU A 222 8.27 8.66 12.19
C GLU A 222 7.94 10.03 11.58
N LEU A 223 6.73 10.12 11.05
CA LEU A 223 6.15 11.34 10.51
C LEU A 223 5.02 11.83 11.43
N PRO A 224 4.83 13.15 11.54
CA PRO A 224 3.70 13.70 12.28
C PRO A 224 2.40 13.44 11.51
N TRP A 225 1.29 13.26 12.26
CA TRP A 225 -0.06 13.08 11.71
C TRP A 225 -0.69 14.36 11.14
#